data_fd4341774dfdc63bd1c425abb5fcbaac
#
_entry.id   fd4341774dfdc63bd1c425abb5fcbaac
#
_cell.length_a   1.000
_cell.length_b   1.000
_cell.length_c   1.000
_cell.angle_alpha   90.00
_cell.angle_beta   90.00
_cell.angle_gamma   90.00
#
_symmetry.space_group_name_H-M   'P 1'
#
loop_
_entity.id
_entity.type
_entity.pdbx_description
1 polymer ?
#
loop_
_entity_poly.entity_id
_entity_poly.type
_entity_poly.pdbx_seq_one_letter_code
_entity_poly.pdbx_strand_id
1 'polypeptide(L)' 'MEQKIKQDSIRIGENIKVIRTRSKIGQTELVRILQLQGVNITRETLVKIECGTQHIQAIQLRAIKDALNTTYDELLK' A
#
# COMPACT_ATOMS: atom_id res chain seq x y z
N MET A 1 -3.97 0.45 -19.24
CA MET A 1 -4.88 1.32 -18.47
C MET A 1 -4.72 1.04 -16.99
N GLU A 2 -4.53 2.06 -16.20
CA GLU A 2 -4.37 1.91 -14.76
C GLU A 2 -5.69 1.54 -14.11
N GLN A 3 -5.65 0.57 -13.21
CA GLN A 3 -6.79 0.20 -12.40
C GLN A 3 -6.63 0.84 -11.03
N LYS A 4 -7.56 1.70 -10.68
CA LYS A 4 -7.56 2.38 -9.39
C LYS A 4 -8.63 1.77 -8.50
N ILE A 5 -8.28 1.57 -7.24
CA ILE A 5 -9.17 0.97 -6.26
C ILE A 5 -9.61 2.06 -5.29
N LYS A 6 -10.92 2.30 -5.22
CA LYS A 6 -11.48 3.29 -4.31
C LYS A 6 -11.59 2.74 -2.91
N GLN A 7 -11.26 3.58 -1.94
CA GLN A 7 -11.33 3.21 -0.53
C GLN A 7 -12.63 3.75 0.08
N ASP A 8 -13.78 3.27 -0.44
CA ASP A 8 -15.09 3.74 0.02
C ASP A 8 -15.53 3.04 1.30
N SER A 9 -15.73 1.72 1.23
CA SER A 9 -16.20 0.93 2.37
C SER A 9 -15.09 0.09 2.99
N ILE A 10 -14.01 -0.16 2.25
CA ILE A 10 -12.85 -0.90 2.72
C ILE A 10 -11.69 0.07 2.91
N ARG A 11 -11.15 0.14 4.10
CA ARG A 11 -10.06 1.06 4.42
C ARG A 11 -8.71 0.43 4.12
N ILE A 12 -8.42 0.30 2.85
CA ILE A 12 -7.20 -0.35 2.37
C ILE A 12 -5.95 0.34 2.93
N GLY A 13 -5.93 1.67 2.87
CA GLY A 13 -4.78 2.45 3.35
C GLY A 13 -4.53 2.26 4.84
N GLU A 14 -5.59 2.28 5.63
CA GLU A 14 -5.49 2.05 7.06
C GLU A 14 -4.98 0.64 7.35
N ASN A 15 -5.47 -0.35 6.62
CA ASN A 15 -5.01 -1.72 6.75
C ASN A 15 -3.53 -1.85 6.41
N ILE A 16 -3.08 -1.17 5.35
CA ILE A 16 -1.66 -1.13 4.98
C ILE A 16 -0.83 -0.57 6.14
N LYS A 17 -1.26 0.54 6.70
CA LYS A 17 -0.54 1.20 7.80
C LYS A 17 -0.43 0.28 9.01
N VAL A 18 -1.53 -0.39 9.37
CA VAL A 18 -1.54 -1.31 10.52
C VAL A 18 -0.57 -2.45 10.29
N ILE A 19 -0.63 -3.09 9.13
CA ILE A 19 0.24 -4.23 8.81
C ILE A 19 1.69 -3.79 8.74
N ARG A 20 1.96 -2.65 8.10
CA ARG A 20 3.30 -2.09 7.97
C ARG A 20 3.91 -1.82 9.35
N THR A 21 3.16 -1.12 10.21
CA THR A 21 3.64 -0.77 11.56
C THR A 21 3.88 -2.02 12.40
N ARG A 22 2.98 -2.99 12.29
CA ARG A 22 3.12 -4.26 13.00
C ARG A 22 4.37 -5.01 12.55
N SER A 23 4.73 -4.88 11.28
CA SER A 23 5.94 -5.48 10.71
C SER A 23 7.20 -4.65 10.99
N LYS A 24 7.05 -3.50 11.64
CA LYS A 24 8.16 -2.59 11.99
C LYS A 24 8.87 -2.04 10.75
N ILE A 25 8.11 -1.80 9.69
CA ILE A 25 8.63 -1.25 8.44
C ILE A 25 8.16 0.20 8.32
N GLY A 26 9.10 1.13 8.14
CA GLY A 26 8.78 2.55 7.95
C GLY A 26 8.27 2.83 6.54
N GLN A 27 7.65 4.00 6.36
CA GLN A 27 7.12 4.39 5.06
C GLN A 27 8.23 4.49 4.00
N THR A 28 9.35 5.11 4.36
CA THR A 28 10.49 5.26 3.44
C THR A 28 11.05 3.91 3.05
N GLU A 29 11.13 2.99 3.99
CA GLU A 29 11.63 1.64 3.73
C GLU A 29 10.69 0.90 2.78
N LEU A 30 9.38 0.97 3.02
CA LEU A 30 8.42 0.32 2.14
C LEU A 30 8.49 0.87 0.71
N VAL A 31 8.57 2.20 0.59
CA VAL A 31 8.69 2.84 -0.72
C VAL A 31 9.93 2.34 -1.46
N ARG A 32 11.06 2.23 -0.75
CA ARG A 32 12.30 1.74 -1.36
C ARG A 32 12.14 0.31 -1.85
N ILE A 33 11.51 -0.55 -1.06
CA ILE A 33 11.25 -1.94 -1.46
C ILE A 33 10.42 -1.97 -2.74
N LEU A 34 9.36 -1.15 -2.81
CA LEU A 34 8.48 -1.11 -3.98
C LEU A 34 9.23 -0.60 -5.21
N GLN A 35 10.05 0.43 -5.05
CA GLN A 35 10.83 0.97 -6.16
C GLN A 35 11.82 -0.04 -6.70
N LEU A 36 12.43 -0.84 -5.82
CA LEU A 36 13.33 -1.92 -6.23
C LEU A 36 12.60 -3.00 -7.01
N GLN A 37 11.30 -3.15 -6.81
CA GLN A 37 10.46 -4.09 -7.56
C GLN A 37 9.90 -3.47 -8.84
N GLY A 38 10.34 -2.26 -9.18
CA GLY A 38 9.88 -1.60 -10.40
C GLY A 38 8.56 -0.87 -10.27
N VAL A 39 8.06 -0.70 -9.05
CA VAL A 39 6.80 0.01 -8.82
C VAL A 39 7.11 1.47 -8.50
N ASN A 40 6.65 2.37 -9.36
CA ASN A 40 6.94 3.79 -9.23
C ASN A 40 5.96 4.42 -8.24
N ILE A 41 6.42 4.56 -7.00
CA ILE A 41 5.64 5.17 -5.93
C ILE A 41 6.58 6.04 -5.09
N THR A 42 6.05 7.16 -4.59
CA THR A 42 6.79 8.05 -3.70
C THR A 42 6.26 7.92 -2.28
N ARG A 43 7.03 8.44 -1.32
CA ARG A 43 6.59 8.47 0.07
C ARG A 43 5.32 9.30 0.22
N GLU A 44 5.22 10.42 -0.49
CA GLU A 44 4.02 11.26 -0.45
C GLU A 44 2.79 10.49 -0.92
N THR A 45 2.93 9.71 -1.98
CA THR A 45 1.84 8.89 -2.50
C THR A 45 1.43 7.85 -1.47
N LEU A 46 2.40 7.19 -0.85
CA LEU A 46 2.10 6.19 0.18
C LEU A 46 1.38 6.82 1.36
N VAL A 47 1.83 8.00 1.82
CA VAL A 47 1.17 8.72 2.90
C VAL A 47 -0.29 9.00 2.55
N LYS A 48 -0.55 9.47 1.34
CA LYS A 48 -1.91 9.76 0.91
C LYS A 48 -2.77 8.51 0.82
N ILE A 49 -2.19 7.41 0.35
CA ILE A 49 -2.91 6.12 0.30
C ILE A 49 -3.27 5.67 1.71
N GLU A 50 -2.32 5.75 2.65
CA GLU A 50 -2.56 5.34 4.03
C GLU A 50 -3.58 6.22 4.74
N CYS A 51 -3.66 7.49 4.34
CA CYS A 51 -4.67 8.41 4.88
C CYS A 51 -6.02 8.29 4.20
N GLY A 52 -6.12 7.52 3.12
CA GLY A 52 -7.37 7.35 2.39
C GLY A 52 -7.70 8.50 1.46
N THR A 53 -6.78 9.43 1.24
CA THR A 53 -7.01 10.59 0.37
C THR A 53 -6.60 10.36 -1.07
N GLN A 54 -6.01 9.20 -1.37
CA GLN A 54 -5.62 8.84 -2.72
C GLN A 54 -5.96 7.38 -2.97
N HIS A 55 -6.50 7.09 -4.16
CA HIS A 55 -6.79 5.73 -4.56
C HIS A 55 -5.49 4.96 -4.80
N ILE A 56 -5.51 3.66 -4.53
CA ILE A 56 -4.38 2.79 -4.79
C ILE A 56 -4.57 2.09 -6.13
N GLN A 57 -3.48 1.95 -6.87
CA GLN A 57 -3.49 1.18 -8.11
C GLN A 57 -3.33 -0.31 -7.80
N ALA A 58 -3.89 -1.17 -8.67
CA ALA A 58 -3.84 -2.62 -8.45
C ALA A 58 -2.40 -3.13 -8.35
N ILE A 59 -1.50 -2.61 -9.19
CA ILE A 59 -0.10 -3.03 -9.17
C ILE A 59 0.59 -2.60 -7.88
N GLN A 60 0.22 -1.43 -7.34
CA GLN A 60 0.75 -0.96 -6.05
C GLN A 60 0.26 -1.88 -4.93
N LEU A 61 -1.01 -2.24 -4.94
CA LEU A 61 -1.58 -3.12 -3.93
C LEU A 61 -0.88 -4.47 -3.91
N ARG A 62 -0.65 -5.05 -5.10
CA ARG A 62 0.03 -6.34 -5.20
C ARG A 62 1.45 -6.25 -4.68
N ALA A 63 2.17 -5.20 -5.04
CA ALA A 63 3.56 -5.02 -4.60
C ALA A 63 3.64 -4.81 -3.09
N ILE A 64 2.69 -4.06 -2.51
CA ILE A 64 2.62 -3.86 -1.07
C ILE A 64 2.33 -5.17 -0.36
N LYS A 65 1.39 -5.95 -0.90
CA LYS A 65 1.07 -7.27 -0.35
C LYS A 65 2.33 -8.14 -0.27
N ASP A 66 3.09 -8.18 -1.35
CA ASP A 66 4.30 -8.97 -1.41
C ASP A 66 5.38 -8.43 -0.47
N ALA A 67 5.57 -7.10 -0.46
CA ALA A 67 6.60 -6.46 0.36
C ALA A 67 6.34 -6.66 1.85
N LEU A 68 5.07 -6.62 2.27
CA LEU A 68 4.70 -6.80 3.68
C LEU A 68 4.46 -8.25 4.04
N ASN A 69 4.60 -9.17 3.08
CA ASN A 69 4.39 -10.59 3.27
C ASN A 69 3.03 -10.88 3.91
N THR A 70 2.00 -10.24 3.36
CA THR A 70 0.63 -10.36 3.85
C THR A 70 -0.27 -10.94 2.76
N THR A 71 -1.58 -10.90 2.97
CA THR A 71 -2.54 -11.41 2.01
C THR A 71 -3.51 -10.33 1.60
N TYR A 72 -4.20 -10.52 0.47
CA TYR A 72 -5.26 -9.60 0.06
C TYR A 72 -6.39 -9.59 1.08
N ASP A 73 -6.69 -10.74 1.68
CA ASP A 73 -7.75 -10.81 2.70
C ASP A 73 -7.46 -9.86 3.86
N GLU A 74 -6.20 -9.79 4.29
CA GLU A 74 -5.80 -8.88 5.37
C GLU A 74 -5.87 -7.42 4.94
N LEU A 75 -5.52 -7.13 3.69
CA LEU A 75 -5.51 -5.76 3.18
C LEU A 75 -6.91 -5.25 2.87
N LEU A 76 -7.82 -6.14 2.55
CA LEU A 76 -9.17 -5.78 2.07
C LEU A 76 -10.28 -6.04 3.08
N LYS A 77 -9.94 -6.39 4.30
CA LYS A 77 -10.97 -6.66 5.31
C LYS A 77 -11.59 -5.39 5.87
#